data_42c9e751fc4f02497f35cc2b4a872e94
#
_entry.id   42c9e751fc4f02497f35cc2b4a872e94
#
_cell.length_a   1.000
_cell.length_b   1.000
_cell.length_c   1.000
_cell.angle_alpha   90.00
_cell.angle_beta   90.00
_cell.angle_gamma   90.00
#
_symmetry.space_group_name_H-M   'P 1'
#
loop_
_entity.id
_entity.type
_entity.pdbx_description
1 polymer ?
#
loop_
_entity_poly.entity_id
_entity_poly.type
_entity_poly.pdbx_seq_one_letter_code
_entity_poly.pdbx_strand_id
1 'polypeptide(L)'
;DTLHVPSALNNWDPSFNYEMISENLFKIPAFQGNTEYKITRGNWNTVEAAINGNDIANRTITYQKDDTIVIEVKQWKDLYTSSAHTASPQIHLLKSDFKMPQLSSTRRVWIYLPADYYTSGDDYPVLYMHDGQNLFDKPYSFVGEWKVDEALDQFESSGERSCIVIGIDNGGGERINEYTPYRHPTYGGGQGEAYTAFLVETLKPFIDSHFRTLPGPKNTGIAGSSLGGLISYYAAIKHPEIFGKVGVFSPSFWYSDSLFADVASYQPLDYQKFYIMAGQNEDADMVPDIDNYIDKMKIR
;
A
#
# COMPACT_ATOMS: atom_id res chain seq x y z
N ASP A 1 -6.84 -33.45 -9.55
CA ASP A 1 -5.41 -33.72 -9.26
C ASP A 1 -5.29 -34.28 -7.85
N THR A 2 -4.40 -35.26 -7.65
CA THR A 2 -4.12 -35.83 -6.32
C THR A 2 -3.38 -34.79 -5.48
N LEU A 3 -3.83 -34.58 -4.24
CA LEU A 3 -3.16 -33.73 -3.29
C LEU A 3 -2.05 -34.49 -2.55
N HIS A 4 -0.99 -33.79 -2.21
CA HIS A 4 0.18 -34.28 -1.48
C HIS A 4 0.51 -33.33 -0.34
N VAL A 5 1.13 -33.85 0.73
CA VAL A 5 1.48 -33.10 1.93
C VAL A 5 2.97 -33.23 2.21
N PRO A 6 3.85 -32.52 1.47
CA PRO A 6 5.26 -32.46 1.81
C PRO A 6 5.45 -31.81 3.18
N SER A 7 6.31 -32.43 3.99
CA SER A 7 6.54 -32.00 5.37
C SER A 7 7.93 -32.44 5.84
N ALA A 8 8.34 -31.97 7.00
CA ALA A 8 9.56 -32.45 7.65
C ALA A 8 9.53 -33.97 7.93
N LEU A 9 8.34 -34.58 8.00
CA LEU A 9 8.19 -36.03 8.25
C LEU A 9 8.53 -36.91 7.03
N ASN A 10 8.51 -36.34 5.83
CA ASN A 10 8.76 -37.06 4.56
C ASN A 10 9.85 -36.38 3.72
N ASN A 11 10.81 -35.68 4.40
CA ASN A 11 11.91 -34.97 3.77
C ASN A 11 11.48 -33.95 2.70
N TRP A 12 10.30 -33.36 2.87
CA TRP A 12 9.75 -32.37 1.95
C TRP A 12 9.52 -32.89 0.52
N ASP A 13 9.23 -34.19 0.37
CA ASP A 13 8.90 -34.75 -0.94
C ASP A 13 7.53 -34.24 -1.43
N PRO A 14 7.49 -33.41 -2.50
CA PRO A 14 6.25 -32.81 -2.98
C PRO A 14 5.30 -33.81 -3.63
N SER A 15 5.74 -35.03 -3.90
CA SER A 15 4.95 -36.12 -4.50
C SER A 15 4.59 -37.23 -3.51
N PHE A 16 5.00 -37.08 -2.23
CA PHE A 16 4.76 -38.09 -1.22
C PHE A 16 3.28 -38.28 -0.93
N ASN A 17 2.83 -39.53 -0.99
CA ASN A 17 1.45 -39.90 -0.70
C ASN A 17 1.32 -40.48 0.72
N TYR A 18 0.58 -39.77 1.58
CA TYR A 18 0.06 -40.36 2.80
C TYR A 18 -1.11 -41.32 2.49
N GLU A 19 -1.42 -42.19 3.44
CA GLU A 19 -2.60 -43.05 3.35
C GLU A 19 -3.85 -42.20 3.15
N MET A 20 -4.50 -42.32 2.00
CA MET A 20 -5.73 -41.59 1.68
C MET A 20 -6.92 -42.41 2.19
N ILE A 21 -7.71 -41.85 3.10
CA ILE A 21 -8.90 -42.47 3.67
C ILE A 21 -10.10 -42.27 2.76
N SER A 22 -10.20 -41.07 2.17
CA SER A 22 -11.20 -40.72 1.16
C SER A 22 -10.66 -39.55 0.32
N GLU A 23 -11.40 -39.12 -0.70
CA GLU A 23 -11.01 -37.98 -1.50
C GLU A 23 -10.68 -36.75 -0.61
N ASN A 24 -9.46 -36.27 -0.73
CA ASN A 24 -8.93 -35.14 0.04
C ASN A 24 -8.85 -35.33 1.57
N LEU A 25 -8.94 -36.57 2.08
CA LEU A 25 -8.73 -36.89 3.48
C LEU A 25 -7.53 -37.85 3.64
N PHE A 26 -6.46 -37.34 4.27
CA PHE A 26 -5.19 -38.05 4.44
C PHE A 26 -4.98 -38.41 5.91
N LYS A 27 -4.41 -39.58 6.15
CA LYS A 27 -3.96 -39.99 7.47
C LYS A 27 -2.47 -39.73 7.60
N ILE A 28 -2.11 -38.83 8.50
CA ILE A 28 -0.73 -38.53 8.83
C ILE A 28 -0.31 -39.45 10.00
N PRO A 29 0.87 -40.11 9.95
CA PRO A 29 1.35 -40.94 11.04
C PRO A 29 1.61 -40.10 12.29
N ALA A 30 1.56 -40.75 13.45
CA ALA A 30 1.88 -40.11 14.73
C ALA A 30 3.31 -39.56 14.72
N PHE A 31 3.48 -38.32 15.23
CA PHE A 31 4.75 -37.68 15.43
C PHE A 31 4.77 -36.94 16.79
N GLN A 32 5.93 -36.43 17.20
CA GLN A 32 6.03 -35.66 18.45
C GLN A 32 6.17 -34.18 18.19
N GLY A 33 5.48 -33.36 18.96
CA GLY A 33 5.58 -31.90 18.90
C GLY A 33 4.94 -31.30 17.67
N ASN A 34 5.61 -30.33 17.06
CA ASN A 34 5.15 -29.61 15.88
C ASN A 34 5.87 -30.10 14.62
N THR A 35 5.20 -30.10 13.49
CA THR A 35 5.83 -30.25 12.18
C THR A 35 5.35 -29.18 11.23
N GLU A 36 6.19 -28.81 10.29
CA GLU A 36 5.83 -27.91 9.18
C GLU A 36 5.47 -28.71 7.95
N TYR A 37 4.54 -28.18 7.15
CA TYR A 37 4.07 -28.79 5.92
C TYR A 37 3.60 -27.77 4.89
N LYS A 38 3.41 -28.23 3.67
CA LYS A 38 2.75 -27.55 2.54
C LYS A 38 1.73 -28.48 1.91
N ILE A 39 0.91 -27.92 1.03
CA ILE A 39 0.03 -28.70 0.15
C ILE A 39 0.52 -28.54 -1.29
N THR A 40 0.63 -29.66 -2.03
CA THR A 40 1.02 -29.67 -3.44
C THR A 40 0.10 -30.55 -4.26
N ARG A 41 0.22 -30.44 -5.58
CA ARG A 41 -0.39 -31.35 -6.55
C ARG A 41 0.68 -32.19 -7.27
N GLY A 42 1.68 -32.67 -6.49
CA GLY A 42 2.72 -33.61 -6.93
C GLY A 42 4.10 -33.00 -7.21
N ASN A 43 4.25 -31.67 -7.21
CA ASN A 43 5.55 -31.00 -7.38
C ASN A 43 5.52 -29.56 -6.85
N TRP A 44 6.72 -28.94 -6.72
CA TRP A 44 6.84 -27.59 -6.18
C TRP A 44 6.33 -26.47 -7.10
N ASN A 45 6.12 -26.73 -8.40
CA ASN A 45 5.49 -25.74 -9.28
C ASN A 45 3.96 -25.70 -9.08
N THR A 46 3.39 -26.77 -8.53
CA THR A 46 1.96 -26.91 -8.24
C THR A 46 1.67 -26.84 -6.73
N VAL A 47 2.48 -26.12 -5.99
CA VAL A 47 2.31 -25.89 -4.54
C VAL A 47 1.23 -24.83 -4.28
N GLU A 48 0.63 -24.92 -3.10
CA GLU A 48 -0.27 -23.88 -2.61
C GLU A 48 0.41 -22.50 -2.55
N ALA A 49 -0.37 -21.47 -2.82
CA ALA A 49 0.10 -20.08 -2.88
C ALA A 49 -0.88 -19.13 -2.19
N ALA A 50 -0.44 -17.92 -1.91
CA ALA A 50 -1.33 -16.83 -1.56
C ALA A 50 -2.25 -16.48 -2.75
N ILE A 51 -3.34 -15.77 -2.50
CA ILE A 51 -4.31 -15.38 -3.54
C ILE A 51 -3.68 -14.59 -4.69
N ASN A 52 -2.56 -13.91 -4.43
CA ASN A 52 -1.75 -13.17 -5.40
C ASN A 52 -0.64 -14.02 -6.06
N GLY A 53 -0.64 -15.34 -5.90
CA GLY A 53 0.33 -16.26 -6.46
C GLY A 53 1.69 -16.31 -5.76
N ASN A 54 1.93 -15.48 -4.75
CA ASN A 54 3.16 -15.49 -3.98
C ASN A 54 3.28 -16.74 -3.09
N ASP A 55 4.52 -17.08 -2.76
CA ASP A 55 4.77 -18.14 -1.79
C ASP A 55 4.21 -17.76 -0.41
N ILE A 56 3.56 -18.72 0.24
CA ILE A 56 3.11 -18.58 1.63
C ILE A 56 4.14 -19.21 2.58
N ALA A 57 4.10 -18.85 3.85
CA ALA A 57 4.88 -19.53 4.87
C ALA A 57 4.46 -21.00 5.00
N ASN A 58 5.35 -21.86 5.51
CA ASN A 58 4.97 -23.22 5.85
C ASN A 58 3.85 -23.21 6.87
N ARG A 59 2.90 -24.10 6.68
CA ARG A 59 1.87 -24.38 7.69
C ARG A 59 2.49 -25.15 8.83
N THR A 60 2.01 -24.97 10.03
CA THR A 60 2.46 -25.72 11.21
C THR A 60 1.30 -26.52 11.79
N ILE A 61 1.55 -27.76 12.16
CA ILE A 61 0.60 -28.62 12.84
C ILE A 61 1.25 -29.20 14.11
N THR A 62 0.50 -29.20 15.20
CA THR A 62 0.84 -29.91 16.44
C THR A 62 0.10 -31.24 16.47
N TYR A 63 0.80 -32.32 16.73
CA TYR A 63 0.15 -33.64 16.80
C TYR A 63 -0.85 -33.70 17.95
N GLN A 64 -2.09 -34.07 17.61
CA GLN A 64 -3.13 -34.46 18.56
C GLN A 64 -3.77 -35.74 18.03
N LYS A 65 -3.85 -36.76 18.92
CA LYS A 65 -4.42 -38.03 18.55
C LYS A 65 -5.90 -37.87 18.19
N ASP A 66 -6.32 -38.50 17.09
CA ASP A 66 -7.71 -38.52 16.60
C ASP A 66 -8.28 -37.13 16.24
N ASP A 67 -7.43 -36.15 15.91
CA ASP A 67 -7.83 -34.85 15.44
C ASP A 67 -7.97 -34.80 13.90
N THR A 68 -8.86 -33.94 13.42
CA THR A 68 -9.06 -33.67 11.99
C THR A 68 -8.91 -32.18 11.73
N ILE A 69 -7.95 -31.81 10.92
CA ILE A 69 -7.72 -30.43 10.53
C ILE A 69 -8.24 -30.17 9.13
N VAL A 70 -9.10 -29.17 9.00
CA VAL A 70 -9.60 -28.72 7.70
C VAL A 70 -8.66 -27.66 7.15
N ILE A 71 -8.17 -27.86 5.92
CA ILE A 71 -7.24 -26.95 5.24
C ILE A 71 -7.91 -26.43 3.98
N GLU A 72 -8.00 -25.12 3.88
CA GLU A 72 -8.38 -24.43 2.65
C GLU A 72 -7.14 -23.98 1.89
N VAL A 73 -7.01 -24.37 0.62
CA VAL A 73 -6.01 -23.86 -0.31
C VAL A 73 -6.66 -22.75 -1.14
N LYS A 74 -6.22 -21.53 -0.96
CA LYS A 74 -6.81 -20.35 -1.60
C LYS A 74 -6.42 -20.19 -3.06
N GLN A 75 -5.23 -20.64 -3.42
CA GLN A 75 -4.67 -20.53 -4.77
C GLN A 75 -3.57 -21.58 -4.98
N TRP A 76 -3.33 -21.96 -6.22
CA TRP A 76 -2.23 -22.80 -6.66
C TRP A 76 -1.24 -21.99 -7.48
N LYS A 77 0.06 -22.20 -7.28
CA LYS A 77 1.12 -21.42 -7.92
C LYS A 77 1.05 -21.48 -9.45
N ASP A 78 0.79 -22.66 -10.01
CA ASP A 78 0.70 -22.86 -11.46
C ASP A 78 -0.64 -22.42 -12.08
N LEU A 79 -1.69 -22.30 -11.28
CA LEU A 79 -2.99 -21.78 -11.74
C LEU A 79 -3.09 -20.26 -11.55
N TYR A 80 -2.10 -19.66 -10.87
CA TYR A 80 -2.01 -18.23 -10.82
C TYR A 80 -1.49 -17.70 -12.17
N THR A 81 -2.39 -17.22 -12.97
CA THR A 81 -2.01 -16.36 -14.08
C THR A 81 -1.73 -14.98 -13.51
N SER A 82 -0.48 -14.53 -13.54
CA SER A 82 -0.20 -13.11 -13.26
C SER A 82 -1.14 -12.28 -14.13
N SER A 83 -1.91 -11.41 -13.52
CA SER A 83 -2.67 -10.45 -14.31
C SER A 83 -1.69 -9.74 -15.24
N ALA A 84 -2.08 -9.56 -16.49
CA ALA A 84 -1.28 -8.77 -17.42
C ALA A 84 -0.98 -7.40 -16.77
N HIS A 85 0.23 -6.91 -16.97
CA HIS A 85 0.59 -5.57 -16.55
C HIS A 85 -0.38 -4.56 -17.16
N THR A 86 -0.86 -3.66 -16.34
CA THR A 86 -1.79 -2.59 -16.71
C THR A 86 -1.10 -1.24 -16.79
N ALA A 87 0.07 -1.11 -16.16
CA ALA A 87 0.84 0.13 -16.14
C ALA A 87 1.08 0.70 -17.53
N SER A 88 0.81 1.99 -17.68
CA SER A 88 1.06 2.72 -18.92
C SER A 88 2.57 2.89 -19.19
N PRO A 89 2.99 3.20 -20.42
CA PRO A 89 4.39 3.44 -20.76
C PRO A 89 5.03 4.61 -20.00
N GLN A 90 4.23 5.48 -19.39
CA GLN A 90 4.65 6.63 -18.62
C GLN A 90 5.13 6.28 -17.21
N ILE A 91 4.88 5.04 -16.75
CA ILE A 91 5.30 4.58 -15.42
C ILE A 91 6.72 4.04 -15.46
N HIS A 92 7.54 4.53 -14.55
CA HIS A 92 8.91 4.05 -14.35
C HIS A 92 9.17 3.73 -12.88
N LEU A 93 9.98 2.70 -12.64
CA LEU A 93 10.54 2.46 -11.32
C LEU A 93 11.67 3.48 -11.07
N LEU A 94 11.41 4.46 -10.23
CA LEU A 94 12.41 5.48 -9.90
C LEU A 94 13.57 4.88 -9.11
N LYS A 95 13.26 4.14 -8.04
CA LYS A 95 14.22 3.40 -7.22
C LYS A 95 13.52 2.22 -6.54
N SER A 96 14.18 1.07 -6.49
CA SER A 96 13.72 -0.09 -5.70
C SER A 96 14.02 0.04 -4.21
N ASP A 97 15.03 0.85 -3.85
CA ASP A 97 15.59 0.99 -2.50
C ASP A 97 15.92 2.45 -2.13
N PHE A 98 15.02 3.37 -2.45
CA PHE A 98 15.17 4.78 -2.12
C PHE A 98 15.40 4.95 -0.61
N LYS A 99 16.47 5.61 -0.23
CA LYS A 99 16.87 5.76 1.19
C LYS A 99 15.92 6.68 1.94
N MET A 100 15.52 6.25 3.13
CA MET A 100 14.71 7.00 4.09
C MET A 100 15.52 7.20 5.39
N PRO A 101 16.45 8.17 5.42
CA PRO A 101 17.34 8.35 6.58
C PRO A 101 16.58 8.58 7.90
N GLN A 102 15.46 9.29 7.84
CA GLN A 102 14.61 9.61 9.00
C GLN A 102 13.98 8.38 9.66
N LEU A 103 13.87 7.28 8.91
CA LEU A 103 13.30 6.01 9.36
C LEU A 103 14.33 4.86 9.36
N SER A 104 15.60 5.16 9.02
CA SER A 104 16.68 4.16 8.88
C SER A 104 16.27 2.98 7.98
N SER A 105 15.52 3.26 6.91
CA SER A 105 14.88 2.28 6.03
C SER A 105 15.10 2.61 4.55
N THR A 106 14.52 1.81 3.68
CA THR A 106 14.44 2.06 2.24
C THR A 106 13.03 1.85 1.73
N ARG A 107 12.72 2.43 0.55
CA ARG A 107 11.39 2.33 -0.03
C ARG A 107 11.47 2.21 -1.54
N ARG A 108 10.60 1.40 -2.15
CA ARG A 108 10.37 1.42 -3.58
C ARG A 108 9.55 2.65 -3.92
N VAL A 109 10.02 3.41 -4.91
CA VAL A 109 9.38 4.64 -5.38
C VAL A 109 9.19 4.55 -6.88
N TRP A 110 7.98 4.86 -7.33
CA TRP A 110 7.57 4.93 -8.71
C TRP A 110 7.43 6.36 -9.17
N ILE A 111 7.53 6.58 -10.48
CA ILE A 111 7.27 7.87 -11.10
C ILE A 111 6.44 7.70 -12.36
N TYR A 112 5.36 8.47 -12.45
CA TYR A 112 4.66 8.76 -13.69
C TYR A 112 5.20 10.06 -14.26
N LEU A 113 5.60 10.03 -15.54
CA LEU A 113 6.00 11.21 -16.29
C LEU A 113 4.98 11.48 -17.40
N PRO A 114 4.41 12.69 -17.52
CA PRO A 114 3.49 13.04 -18.60
C PRO A 114 4.01 12.65 -19.97
N ALA A 115 3.11 12.28 -20.90
CA ALA A 115 3.51 11.77 -22.22
C ALA A 115 4.39 12.73 -23.02
N ASP A 116 4.20 14.03 -22.80
CA ASP A 116 5.00 15.08 -23.43
C ASP A 116 6.27 15.45 -22.66
N TYR A 117 6.55 14.81 -21.51
CA TYR A 117 7.67 15.17 -20.65
C TYR A 117 9.01 15.24 -21.38
N TYR A 118 9.32 14.33 -22.29
CA TYR A 118 10.58 14.31 -23.02
C TYR A 118 10.58 15.18 -24.27
N THR A 119 9.45 15.69 -24.71
CA THR A 119 9.30 16.48 -25.94
C THR A 119 8.99 17.94 -25.69
N SER A 120 8.34 18.26 -24.57
CA SER A 120 8.14 19.64 -24.10
C SER A 120 9.38 20.15 -23.38
N GLY A 121 9.52 21.44 -23.22
CA GLY A 121 10.50 22.08 -22.32
C GLY A 121 9.89 22.51 -20.98
N ASP A 122 8.67 22.09 -20.71
CA ASP A 122 7.85 22.57 -19.59
C ASP A 122 8.27 21.97 -18.24
N ASP A 123 8.00 22.72 -17.17
CA ASP A 123 8.02 22.22 -15.80
C ASP A 123 6.61 21.79 -15.39
N TYR A 124 6.51 20.80 -14.49
CA TYR A 124 5.26 20.13 -14.14
C TYR A 124 4.94 20.24 -12.64
N PRO A 125 3.65 20.35 -12.28
CA PRO A 125 3.22 20.11 -10.91
C PRO A 125 3.59 18.67 -10.49
N VAL A 126 3.75 18.45 -9.16
CA VAL A 126 4.09 17.14 -8.61
C VAL A 126 3.03 16.70 -7.60
N LEU A 127 2.53 15.47 -7.75
CA LEU A 127 1.64 14.81 -6.79
C LEU A 127 2.37 13.63 -6.14
N TYR A 128 2.55 13.68 -4.83
CA TYR A 128 3.05 12.57 -4.03
C TYR A 128 1.88 11.71 -3.57
N MET A 129 1.92 10.41 -3.88
CA MET A 129 0.84 9.48 -3.52
C MET A 129 1.36 8.32 -2.68
N HIS A 130 0.63 8.03 -1.61
CA HIS A 130 0.92 6.91 -0.72
C HIS A 130 0.43 5.59 -1.30
N ASP A 131 0.92 4.47 -0.72
CA ASP A 131 0.58 3.12 -1.15
C ASP A 131 0.89 2.88 -2.65
N GLY A 132 2.08 3.30 -3.09
CA GLY A 132 2.55 3.32 -4.48
C GLY A 132 2.37 2.00 -5.24
N GLN A 133 2.46 0.88 -4.53
CA GLN A 133 2.22 -0.46 -5.11
C GLN A 133 0.79 -0.66 -5.61
N ASN A 134 -0.16 0.17 -5.19
CA ASN A 134 -1.58 0.06 -5.58
C ASN A 134 -1.99 1.04 -6.69
N LEU A 135 -1.09 1.91 -7.16
CA LEU A 135 -1.49 3.06 -7.97
C LEU A 135 -1.58 2.75 -9.46
N PHE A 136 -0.62 1.98 -10.02
CA PHE A 136 -0.32 1.99 -11.43
C PHE A 136 -0.35 0.63 -12.13
N ASP A 137 -0.30 -0.49 -11.40
CA ASP A 137 -0.13 -1.78 -12.04
C ASP A 137 -0.78 -2.90 -11.23
N LYS A 138 -1.74 -3.55 -11.83
CA LYS A 138 -2.56 -4.58 -11.20
C LYS A 138 -1.76 -5.72 -10.53
N PRO A 139 -0.68 -6.26 -11.13
CA PRO A 139 0.13 -7.30 -10.49
C PRO A 139 0.80 -6.91 -9.18
N TYR A 140 1.09 -5.62 -8.98
CA TYR A 140 1.69 -5.12 -7.74
C TYR A 140 0.67 -4.72 -6.69
N SER A 141 -0.59 -4.53 -7.10
CA SER A 141 -1.65 -4.04 -6.22
C SER A 141 -2.10 -5.12 -5.24
N PHE A 142 -2.13 -4.77 -3.95
CA PHE A 142 -2.60 -5.65 -2.88
C PHE A 142 -4.12 -5.58 -2.65
N VAL A 143 -4.71 -4.40 -2.84
CA VAL A 143 -6.13 -4.13 -2.53
C VAL A 143 -6.97 -3.72 -3.75
N GLY A 144 -6.43 -3.89 -4.94
CA GLY A 144 -7.00 -3.38 -6.19
C GLY A 144 -6.24 -2.14 -6.68
N GLU A 145 -6.10 -2.06 -7.98
CA GLU A 145 -5.40 -0.98 -8.65
C GLU A 145 -6.24 0.29 -8.69
N TRP A 146 -5.61 1.43 -8.41
CA TRP A 146 -6.26 2.74 -8.46
C TRP A 146 -6.36 3.33 -9.86
N LYS A 147 -5.56 2.83 -10.81
CA LYS A 147 -5.55 3.28 -12.20
C LYS A 147 -5.23 4.76 -12.35
N VAL A 148 -4.23 5.22 -11.64
CA VAL A 148 -3.86 6.64 -11.61
C VAL A 148 -3.27 7.06 -12.95
N ASP A 149 -2.45 6.23 -13.55
CA ASP A 149 -1.84 6.48 -14.86
C ASP A 149 -2.86 6.48 -15.98
N GLU A 150 -3.80 5.52 -16.03
CA GLU A 150 -4.87 5.54 -17.04
C GLU A 150 -5.75 6.79 -16.92
N ALA A 151 -6.03 7.22 -15.68
CA ALA A 151 -6.79 8.44 -15.44
C ALA A 151 -6.03 9.68 -15.93
N LEU A 152 -4.72 9.76 -15.74
CA LEU A 152 -3.88 10.85 -16.20
C LEU A 152 -3.70 10.82 -17.72
N ASP A 153 -3.49 9.65 -18.32
CA ASP A 153 -3.39 9.47 -19.75
C ASP A 153 -4.72 9.89 -20.45
N GLN A 154 -5.86 9.56 -19.85
CA GLN A 154 -7.17 10.02 -20.35
C GLN A 154 -7.30 11.55 -20.21
N PHE A 155 -6.84 12.13 -19.12
CA PHE A 155 -6.86 13.57 -18.90
C PHE A 155 -6.02 14.31 -19.92
N GLU A 156 -4.80 13.83 -20.20
CA GLU A 156 -3.94 14.38 -21.26
C GLU A 156 -4.56 14.23 -22.67
N SER A 157 -5.18 13.08 -22.94
CA SER A 157 -5.83 12.85 -24.23
C SER A 157 -7.01 13.80 -24.49
N SER A 158 -7.60 14.39 -23.43
CA SER A 158 -8.62 15.44 -23.53
C SER A 158 -8.04 16.86 -23.77
N GLY A 159 -6.72 16.99 -23.86
CA GLY A 159 -6.03 18.26 -24.06
C GLY A 159 -5.69 19.03 -22.79
N GLU A 160 -5.90 18.42 -21.63
CA GLU A 160 -5.55 19.00 -20.35
C GLU A 160 -4.09 18.70 -20.00
N ARG A 161 -3.49 19.55 -19.14
CA ARG A 161 -2.11 19.34 -18.69
C ARG A 161 -2.09 18.43 -17.47
N SER A 162 -1.25 17.40 -17.51
CA SER A 162 -1.04 16.45 -16.46
C SER A 162 0.04 16.92 -15.45
N CYS A 163 0.41 16.04 -14.54
CA CYS A 163 1.42 16.27 -13.52
C CYS A 163 2.36 15.06 -13.39
N ILE A 164 3.54 15.27 -12.84
CA ILE A 164 4.38 14.17 -12.37
C ILE A 164 3.70 13.55 -11.14
N VAL A 165 3.61 12.23 -11.08
CA VAL A 165 3.15 11.52 -9.88
C VAL A 165 4.28 10.68 -9.30
N ILE A 166 4.52 10.83 -8.01
CA ILE A 166 5.48 10.04 -7.24
C ILE A 166 4.70 9.06 -6.37
N GLY A 167 4.71 7.79 -6.76
CA GLY A 167 4.10 6.70 -6.00
C GLY A 167 5.09 6.13 -4.97
N ILE A 168 4.77 6.20 -3.70
CA ILE A 168 5.61 5.73 -2.60
C ILE A 168 4.98 4.47 -2.02
N ASP A 169 5.63 3.32 -2.20
CA ASP A 169 5.15 2.08 -1.59
C ASP A 169 5.03 2.24 -0.08
N ASN A 170 4.09 1.56 0.53
CA ASN A 170 4.06 1.49 1.99
C ASN A 170 5.09 0.49 2.54
N GLY A 171 5.32 0.55 3.83
CA GLY A 171 6.27 -0.30 4.55
C GLY A 171 5.77 -1.70 4.87
N GLY A 172 4.66 -2.18 4.28
CA GLY A 172 4.06 -3.43 4.69
C GLY A 172 3.63 -3.38 6.16
N GLY A 173 4.26 -4.19 7.02
CA GLY A 173 3.99 -4.18 8.46
C GLY A 173 4.28 -2.84 9.15
N GLU A 174 5.17 -2.03 8.60
CA GLU A 174 5.50 -0.71 9.12
C GLU A 174 4.53 0.40 8.67
N ARG A 175 3.58 0.11 7.77
CA ARG A 175 2.61 1.10 7.27
C ARG A 175 1.89 1.85 8.39
N ILE A 176 1.48 1.15 9.44
CA ILE A 176 0.82 1.77 10.59
C ILE A 176 1.77 2.73 11.30
N ASN A 177 3.02 2.33 11.53
CA ASN A 177 4.01 3.18 12.17
C ASN A 177 4.28 4.45 11.37
N GLU A 178 4.49 4.30 10.07
CA GLU A 178 4.88 5.39 9.16
C GLU A 178 3.73 6.35 8.84
N TYR A 179 2.48 5.86 8.76
CA TYR A 179 1.35 6.69 8.32
C TYR A 179 0.53 7.27 9.49
N THR A 180 0.98 7.08 10.72
CA THR A 180 0.31 7.65 11.88
C THR A 180 1.27 8.54 12.70
N PRO A 181 0.95 9.83 12.86
CA PRO A 181 1.81 10.75 13.61
C PRO A 181 1.80 10.47 15.12
N TYR A 182 0.71 9.89 15.62
CA TYR A 182 0.51 9.61 17.03
C TYR A 182 0.31 8.12 17.26
N ARG A 183 0.79 7.65 18.42
CA ARG A 183 0.67 6.25 18.79
C ARG A 183 -0.72 5.94 19.32
N HIS A 184 -1.38 4.96 18.71
CA HIS A 184 -2.63 4.42 19.21
C HIS A 184 -2.35 3.36 20.32
N PRO A 185 -3.10 3.34 21.45
CA PRO A 185 -2.86 2.40 22.54
C PRO A 185 -2.91 0.92 22.15
N THR A 186 -3.81 0.58 21.22
CA THR A 186 -4.02 -0.80 20.75
C THR A 186 -3.22 -1.14 19.51
N TYR A 187 -3.17 -0.22 18.51
CA TYR A 187 -2.65 -0.51 17.18
C TYR A 187 -1.21 -0.02 16.96
N GLY A 188 -0.61 0.69 17.91
CA GLY A 188 0.76 1.18 17.79
C GLY A 188 0.86 2.46 16.98
N GLY A 189 1.84 2.55 16.09
CA GLY A 189 2.08 3.74 15.28
C GLY A 189 3.01 4.78 15.91
N GLY A 190 3.03 6.00 15.36
CA GLY A 190 3.71 7.16 15.95
C GLY A 190 5.02 7.58 15.27
N GLN A 191 5.31 7.11 14.05
CA GLN A 191 6.47 7.56 13.27
C GLN A 191 6.09 8.47 12.09
N GLY A 192 4.85 8.93 12.03
CA GLY A 192 4.37 9.76 10.93
C GLY A 192 5.10 11.10 10.79
N GLU A 193 5.63 11.66 11.89
CA GLU A 193 6.49 12.85 11.83
C GLU A 193 7.80 12.55 11.07
N ALA A 194 8.47 11.43 11.39
CA ALA A 194 9.69 11.01 10.70
C ALA A 194 9.42 10.66 9.22
N TYR A 195 8.28 10.03 8.93
CA TYR A 195 7.86 9.78 7.55
C TYR A 195 7.59 11.09 6.79
N THR A 196 6.92 12.05 7.40
CA THR A 196 6.68 13.36 6.79
C THR A 196 7.99 14.12 6.56
N ALA A 197 8.92 14.06 7.52
CA ALA A 197 10.27 14.63 7.36
C ALA A 197 11.01 13.95 6.18
N PHE A 198 10.88 12.64 5.98
CA PHE A 198 11.42 11.97 4.80
C PHE A 198 10.86 12.58 3.49
N LEU A 199 9.55 12.79 3.42
CA LEU A 199 8.93 13.39 2.22
C LEU A 199 9.47 14.79 1.94
N VAL A 200 9.58 15.62 2.97
CA VAL A 200 9.91 17.04 2.85
C VAL A 200 11.41 17.29 2.69
N GLU A 201 12.23 16.57 3.46
CA GLU A 201 13.68 16.85 3.55
C GLU A 201 14.52 15.96 2.64
N THR A 202 13.98 14.82 2.20
CA THR A 202 14.75 13.85 1.41
C THR A 202 14.13 13.61 0.02
N LEU A 203 12.87 13.17 -0.04
CA LEU A 203 12.26 12.76 -1.31
C LEU A 203 11.97 13.96 -2.21
N LYS A 204 11.28 14.99 -1.70
CA LYS A 204 10.93 16.17 -2.49
C LYS A 204 12.15 16.90 -3.03
N PRO A 205 13.20 17.22 -2.24
CA PRO A 205 14.41 17.84 -2.78
C PRO A 205 15.09 16.98 -3.86
N PHE A 206 15.07 15.65 -3.70
CA PHE A 206 15.60 14.77 -4.74
C PHE A 206 14.78 14.90 -6.05
N ILE A 207 13.46 14.86 -5.97
CA ILE A 207 12.58 14.99 -7.15
C ILE A 207 12.80 16.33 -7.83
N ASP A 208 12.77 17.43 -7.08
CA ASP A 208 12.94 18.77 -7.63
C ASP A 208 14.31 19.00 -8.29
N SER A 209 15.35 18.29 -7.82
CA SER A 209 16.71 18.40 -8.40
C SER A 209 16.95 17.52 -9.62
N HIS A 210 16.12 16.50 -9.86
CA HIS A 210 16.32 15.53 -10.94
C HIS A 210 15.27 15.61 -12.05
N PHE A 211 14.14 16.28 -11.79
CA PHE A 211 13.03 16.39 -12.74
C PHE A 211 12.61 17.86 -12.91
N ARG A 212 12.00 18.16 -14.05
CA ARG A 212 11.45 19.49 -14.32
C ARG A 212 10.15 19.68 -13.54
N THR A 213 10.25 20.22 -12.36
CA THR A 213 9.14 20.44 -11.44
C THR A 213 8.83 21.91 -11.22
N LEU A 214 7.58 22.20 -10.87
CA LEU A 214 7.15 23.48 -10.29
C LEU A 214 7.16 23.32 -8.76
N PRO A 215 8.25 23.68 -8.06
CA PRO A 215 8.49 23.21 -6.69
C PRO A 215 7.65 23.90 -5.61
N GLY A 216 6.92 24.96 -5.95
CA GLY A 216 6.13 25.73 -4.99
C GLY A 216 4.86 25.01 -4.53
N PRO A 217 4.30 25.40 -3.38
CA PRO A 217 3.16 24.71 -2.77
C PRO A 217 1.89 24.70 -3.63
N LYS A 218 1.69 25.71 -4.47
CA LYS A 218 0.55 25.75 -5.40
C LYS A 218 0.56 24.61 -6.42
N ASN A 219 1.73 24.05 -6.67
CA ASN A 219 1.98 23.00 -7.67
C ASN A 219 2.47 21.68 -7.03
N THR A 220 2.49 21.60 -5.71
CA THR A 220 2.86 20.37 -4.98
C THR A 220 1.63 19.81 -4.28
N GLY A 221 1.30 18.57 -4.62
CA GLY A 221 0.19 17.83 -4.03
C GLY A 221 0.66 16.62 -3.23
N ILE A 222 -0.20 16.19 -2.30
CA ILE A 222 -0.05 14.95 -1.56
C ILE A 222 -1.41 14.26 -1.46
N ALA A 223 -1.46 12.94 -1.64
CA ALA A 223 -2.72 12.20 -1.58
C ALA A 223 -2.57 10.76 -1.09
N GLY A 224 -3.64 10.23 -0.52
CA GLY A 224 -3.72 8.82 -0.12
C GLY A 224 -5.07 8.46 0.47
N SER A 225 -5.26 7.16 0.75
CA SER A 225 -6.49 6.66 1.37
C SER A 225 -6.27 6.02 2.73
N SER A 226 -7.31 5.96 3.54
CA SER A 226 -7.27 5.36 4.87
C SER A 226 -6.19 6.03 5.73
N LEU A 227 -5.22 5.27 6.26
CA LEU A 227 -4.05 5.85 6.93
C LEU A 227 -3.20 6.73 5.98
N GLY A 228 -3.19 6.43 4.66
CA GLY A 228 -2.57 7.31 3.65
C GLY A 228 -3.27 8.66 3.54
N GLY A 229 -4.58 8.70 3.69
CA GLY A 229 -5.36 9.94 3.78
C GLY A 229 -5.05 10.71 5.06
N LEU A 230 -4.94 10.01 6.18
CA LEU A 230 -4.58 10.60 7.48
C LEU A 230 -3.19 11.26 7.42
N ILE A 231 -2.17 10.56 6.92
CA ILE A 231 -0.81 11.11 6.84
C ILE A 231 -0.67 12.22 5.80
N SER A 232 -1.44 12.16 4.69
CA SER A 232 -1.52 13.26 3.71
C SER A 232 -2.06 14.54 4.34
N TYR A 233 -3.14 14.39 5.11
CA TYR A 233 -3.74 15.49 5.84
C TYR A 233 -2.76 16.07 6.87
N TYR A 234 -2.14 15.20 7.68
CA TYR A 234 -1.13 15.59 8.67
C TYR A 234 0.06 16.34 8.02
N ALA A 235 0.64 15.78 6.97
CA ALA A 235 1.76 16.41 6.26
C ALA A 235 1.40 17.81 5.75
N ALA A 236 0.19 17.98 5.22
CA ALA A 236 -0.25 19.27 4.69
C ALA A 236 -0.49 20.36 5.75
N ILE A 237 -0.96 19.96 6.96
CA ILE A 237 -1.13 20.94 8.05
C ILE A 237 0.18 21.26 8.77
N LYS A 238 1.16 20.33 8.77
CA LYS A 238 2.49 20.57 9.35
C LYS A 238 3.42 21.31 8.39
N HIS A 239 3.26 21.10 7.09
CA HIS A 239 4.08 21.70 6.04
C HIS A 239 3.23 22.41 4.97
N PRO A 240 2.43 23.43 5.37
CA PRO A 240 1.59 24.16 4.43
C PRO A 240 2.41 24.88 3.35
N GLU A 241 3.66 25.25 3.65
CA GLU A 241 4.62 25.85 2.71
C GLU A 241 5.10 24.89 1.62
N ILE A 242 4.85 23.58 1.78
CA ILE A 242 5.21 22.53 0.82
C ILE A 242 3.98 22.02 0.08
N PHE A 243 2.93 21.62 0.80
CA PHE A 243 1.77 20.93 0.23
C PHE A 243 0.55 21.85 0.12
N GLY A 244 0.28 22.32 -1.09
CA GLY A 244 -0.88 23.19 -1.35
C GLY A 244 -2.09 22.49 -1.96
N LYS A 245 -1.97 21.23 -2.40
CA LYS A 245 -3.05 20.40 -2.92
C LYS A 245 -3.09 19.08 -2.14
N VAL A 246 -4.24 18.74 -1.57
CA VAL A 246 -4.34 17.62 -0.64
C VAL A 246 -5.51 16.74 -1.00
N GLY A 247 -5.24 15.50 -1.37
CA GLY A 247 -6.25 14.46 -1.63
C GLY A 247 -6.37 13.52 -0.43
N VAL A 248 -7.54 13.49 0.20
CA VAL A 248 -7.80 12.75 1.43
C VAL A 248 -8.98 11.81 1.17
N PHE A 249 -8.69 10.54 0.95
CA PHE A 249 -9.70 9.55 0.57
C PHE A 249 -9.99 8.60 1.73
N SER A 250 -11.24 8.53 2.16
CA SER A 250 -11.70 7.66 3.27
C SER A 250 -10.73 7.64 4.45
N PRO A 251 -10.36 8.80 5.02
CA PRO A 251 -9.26 8.91 5.97
C PRO A 251 -9.56 8.21 7.29
N SER A 252 -8.54 7.55 7.86
CA SER A 252 -8.64 6.91 9.18
C SER A 252 -8.53 7.94 10.32
N PHE A 253 -9.39 8.95 10.35
CA PHE A 253 -9.34 10.00 11.38
C PHE A 253 -9.63 9.48 12.78
N TRP A 254 -10.38 8.39 12.90
CA TRP A 254 -10.64 7.67 14.16
C TRP A 254 -9.37 7.18 14.86
N TYR A 255 -8.23 7.12 14.14
CA TYR A 255 -7.00 6.54 14.67
C TYR A 255 -6.40 7.36 15.82
N SER A 256 -6.56 8.68 15.85
CA SER A 256 -5.98 9.52 16.90
C SER A 256 -6.71 10.85 17.09
N ASP A 257 -7.27 11.03 18.29
CA ASP A 257 -7.83 12.30 18.72
C ASP A 257 -6.80 13.43 18.80
N SER A 258 -5.50 13.10 18.93
CA SER A 258 -4.43 14.09 18.97
C SER A 258 -4.31 14.91 17.70
N LEU A 259 -4.70 14.35 16.55
CA LEU A 259 -4.73 15.10 15.30
C LEU A 259 -5.74 16.25 15.33
N PHE A 260 -6.83 16.12 16.08
CA PHE A 260 -7.79 17.20 16.30
C PHE A 260 -7.17 18.43 16.97
N ALA A 261 -6.22 18.23 17.88
CA ALA A 261 -5.52 19.33 18.53
C ALA A 261 -4.63 20.09 17.54
N ASP A 262 -3.97 19.38 16.61
CA ASP A 262 -3.18 20.00 15.54
C ASP A 262 -4.06 20.85 14.63
N VAL A 263 -5.18 20.30 14.17
CA VAL A 263 -6.17 21.02 13.34
C VAL A 263 -6.69 22.25 14.06
N ALA A 264 -6.92 22.14 15.37
CA ALA A 264 -7.40 23.26 16.18
C ALA A 264 -6.41 24.42 16.24
N SER A 265 -5.13 24.22 16.02
CA SER A 265 -4.10 25.27 15.95
C SER A 265 -3.76 25.71 14.52
N TYR A 266 -4.25 25.00 13.50
CA TYR A 266 -3.91 25.21 12.11
C TYR A 266 -4.77 26.30 11.45
N GLN A 267 -4.16 27.10 10.58
CA GLN A 267 -4.84 28.06 9.72
C GLN A 267 -4.47 27.77 8.26
N PRO A 268 -5.44 27.33 7.43
CA PRO A 268 -5.20 27.10 6.03
C PRO A 268 -4.72 28.36 5.32
N LEU A 269 -3.73 28.22 4.45
CA LEU A 269 -3.27 29.31 3.60
C LEU A 269 -4.21 29.40 2.37
N ASP A 270 -4.39 30.61 1.83
CA ASP A 270 -5.36 30.87 0.74
C ASP A 270 -5.16 29.97 -0.49
N TYR A 271 -3.94 29.54 -0.75
CA TYR A 271 -3.63 28.66 -1.88
C TYR A 271 -3.83 27.18 -1.60
N GLN A 272 -4.02 26.77 -0.33
CA GLN A 272 -4.25 25.37 -0.01
C GLN A 272 -5.66 24.94 -0.40
N LYS A 273 -5.74 23.76 -1.01
CA LYS A 273 -6.98 23.14 -1.42
C LYS A 273 -7.00 21.68 -0.92
N PHE A 274 -8.00 21.37 -0.13
CA PHE A 274 -8.28 20.02 0.34
C PHE A 274 -9.45 19.43 -0.45
N TYR A 275 -9.22 18.26 -1.02
CA TYR A 275 -10.25 17.42 -1.60
C TYR A 275 -10.43 16.23 -0.69
N ILE A 276 -11.58 16.14 -0.02
CA ILE A 276 -11.86 15.08 0.94
C ILE A 276 -13.06 14.29 0.41
N MET A 277 -12.92 12.97 0.33
CA MET A 277 -13.96 12.07 -0.18
C MET A 277 -14.01 10.80 0.65
N ALA A 278 -15.23 10.32 0.94
CA ALA A 278 -15.47 9.00 1.54
C ALA A 278 -16.81 8.44 1.07
N GLY A 279 -16.94 7.12 1.13
CA GLY A 279 -18.22 6.45 0.89
C GLY A 279 -19.11 6.48 2.12
N GLN A 280 -20.40 6.74 1.93
CA GLN A 280 -21.38 6.81 3.03
C GLN A 280 -21.59 5.48 3.78
N ASN A 281 -21.21 4.36 3.15
CA ASN A 281 -21.44 3.02 3.69
C ASN A 281 -20.15 2.30 4.07
N GLU A 282 -19.01 3.01 4.15
CA GLU A 282 -17.73 2.40 4.51
C GLU A 282 -17.65 2.13 6.02
N ASP A 283 -18.04 3.10 6.83
CA ASP A 283 -18.10 3.03 8.29
C ASP A 283 -19.13 4.04 8.81
N ALA A 284 -19.78 3.74 9.94
CA ALA A 284 -20.81 4.60 10.52
C ALA A 284 -20.25 5.97 10.98
N ASP A 285 -19.00 6.00 11.42
CA ASP A 285 -18.36 7.19 11.97
C ASP A 285 -17.52 7.96 10.92
N MET A 286 -17.27 7.38 9.74
CA MET A 286 -16.41 7.97 8.70
C MET A 286 -16.83 9.38 8.29
N VAL A 287 -18.09 9.56 7.92
CA VAL A 287 -18.62 10.86 7.48
C VAL A 287 -18.73 11.84 8.66
N PRO A 288 -19.26 11.47 9.84
CA PRO A 288 -19.23 12.31 11.03
C PRO A 288 -17.82 12.80 11.43
N ASP A 289 -16.83 11.93 11.38
CA ASP A 289 -15.44 12.31 11.66
C ASP A 289 -14.91 13.32 10.65
N ILE A 290 -15.14 13.11 9.36
CA ILE A 290 -14.73 14.05 8.31
C ILE A 290 -15.39 15.41 8.52
N ASP A 291 -16.69 15.45 8.74
CA ASP A 291 -17.44 16.69 8.97
C ASP A 291 -16.88 17.46 10.19
N ASN A 292 -16.57 16.75 11.26
CA ASN A 292 -15.98 17.33 12.46
C ASN A 292 -14.59 17.95 12.19
N TYR A 293 -13.75 17.31 11.35
CA TYR A 293 -12.46 17.88 10.92
C TYR A 293 -12.63 19.10 10.02
N ILE A 294 -13.59 19.06 9.07
CA ILE A 294 -13.90 20.18 8.17
C ILE A 294 -14.41 21.38 8.96
N ASP A 295 -15.32 21.15 9.90
CA ASP A 295 -15.90 22.21 10.72
C ASP A 295 -14.84 22.90 11.60
N LYS A 296 -13.92 22.15 12.16
CA LYS A 296 -12.79 22.73 12.89
C LYS A 296 -11.87 23.58 12.03
N MET A 297 -11.68 23.23 10.76
CA MET A 297 -10.93 24.09 9.83
C MET A 297 -11.70 25.37 9.45
N LYS A 298 -13.04 25.34 9.46
CA LYS A 298 -13.88 26.47 9.05
C LYS A 298 -14.15 27.51 10.15
N ILE A 299 -14.04 27.12 11.41
CA ILE A 299 -14.32 28.01 12.58
C ILE A 299 -13.27 29.13 12.72
N ARG A 300 -12.44 29.32 11.72
CA ARG A 300 -11.41 30.34 11.66
C ARG A 300 -11.43 31.10 10.35
#